data_cbf98c82df9feabc38c8639f10122d1f
#
_entry.id   cbf98c82df9feabc38c8639f10122d1f
#
_cell.length_a   1.000
_cell.length_b   1.000
_cell.length_c   1.000
_cell.angle_alpha   90.00
_cell.angle_beta   90.00
_cell.angle_gamma   90.00
#
_symmetry.space_group_name_H-M   'P 1'
#
loop_
_entity.id
_entity.type
_entity.pdbx_description
1 polymer ?
#
loop_
_entity_poly.entity_id
_entity_poly.type
_entity_poly.pdbx_seq_one_letter_code
_entity_poly.pdbx_strand_id
1 'polypeptide(L)'
;MKRHLSIRILLLLVCSLLSLNLIAQPRNPMRATDDAFFQSDEARRIGDQMLLYQRVTGGWPKNIDMARNLTPEERARIARDKQRDDDSTVDNGATTMQMKYLARLYKQTGEPRYKEGFRRGVEYLLSGQYENGGWPQFWPNNRGYQVHITYNDDAMVNTLTLFRDLFEGRDIYGGDLIDDELRERLRTSFDKGIDCILNTQIRVKGKPTIWCQQHDHETFEPAAARAYELPSYGPSESAGILRLLMELPNPDKRVKAAVHGGMKWLDTYKLTGLRYVRARQGRNDTDADTHLEKDPTASPLWGRFYDLKNCEPYVCDRDGIPRKHLEEIGVERRTGYSWYNSEPAKLYPVYEKWASRYDPDHKISISLDTPTSSRKSTSM
;
A
#
# COMPACT_ATOMS: atom_id res chain seq x y z
N MET A 1 -9.77 8.83 67.56
CA MET A 1 -10.16 9.46 66.26
C MET A 1 -8.99 9.90 65.36
N LYS A 2 -7.78 10.22 65.85
CA LYS A 2 -6.68 10.71 65.01
C LYS A 2 -5.91 9.60 64.24
N ARG A 3 -5.93 8.34 64.68
CA ARG A 3 -5.22 7.22 63.97
C ARG A 3 -5.90 6.71 62.68
N HIS A 4 -7.22 6.80 62.59
CA HIS A 4 -7.96 6.35 61.40
C HIS A 4 -7.93 7.35 60.23
N LEU A 5 -7.65 8.63 60.50
CA LEU A 5 -7.54 9.66 59.46
C LEU A 5 -6.23 9.56 58.70
N SER A 6 -5.13 9.22 59.37
CA SER A 6 -3.79 9.05 58.77
C SER A 6 -3.71 7.86 57.81
N ILE A 7 -4.43 6.75 58.11
CA ILE A 7 -4.46 5.56 57.25
C ILE A 7 -5.27 5.81 55.98
N ARG A 8 -6.36 6.57 56.08
CA ARG A 8 -7.17 6.94 54.86
C ARG A 8 -6.46 7.90 53.92
N ILE A 9 -5.66 8.82 54.46
CA ILE A 9 -4.87 9.75 53.68
C ILE A 9 -3.69 9.02 52.99
N LEU A 10 -3.07 8.04 53.65
CA LEU A 10 -1.99 7.23 53.10
C LEU A 10 -2.52 6.29 51.98
N LEU A 11 -3.72 5.71 52.14
CA LEU A 11 -4.37 4.89 51.11
C LEU A 11 -4.80 5.72 49.90
N LEU A 12 -5.25 6.97 50.08
CA LEU A 12 -5.58 7.88 48.96
C LEU A 12 -4.31 8.38 48.21
N LEU A 13 -3.20 8.58 48.91
CA LEU A 13 -1.91 8.92 48.31
C LEU A 13 -1.26 7.73 47.57
N VAL A 14 -1.43 6.50 48.06
CA VAL A 14 -0.97 5.30 47.34
C VAL A 14 -1.83 4.99 46.12
N CYS A 15 -3.14 5.25 46.18
CA CYS A 15 -4.01 5.12 44.99
C CYS A 15 -3.77 6.21 43.93
N SER A 16 -3.31 7.42 44.31
CA SER A 16 -2.97 8.48 43.34
C SER A 16 -1.59 8.32 42.70
N LEU A 17 -0.70 7.49 43.27
CA LEU A 17 0.61 7.13 42.66
C LEU A 17 0.53 5.90 41.75
N LEU A 18 -0.61 5.21 41.71
CA LEU A 18 -0.91 4.09 40.81
C LEU A 18 -1.82 4.47 39.64
N SER A 19 -1.92 5.75 39.31
CA SER A 19 -2.35 6.13 37.94
C SER A 19 -1.23 5.73 36.97
N LEU A 20 -1.05 4.42 36.83
CA LEU A 20 -0.46 3.83 35.63
C LEU A 20 -1.20 4.47 34.46
N ASN A 21 -0.52 5.33 33.71
CA ASN A 21 -0.97 5.74 32.41
C ASN A 21 -1.22 4.46 31.61
N LEU A 22 -2.44 3.96 31.63
CA LEU A 22 -2.89 2.91 30.74
C LEU A 22 -2.89 3.57 29.33
N ILE A 23 -1.70 3.57 28.70
CA ILE A 23 -1.58 3.88 27.28
C ILE A 23 -2.49 2.87 26.60
N ALA A 24 -3.56 3.35 25.97
CA ALA A 24 -4.48 2.50 25.25
C ALA A 24 -3.68 1.72 24.20
N GLN A 25 -3.67 0.39 24.30
CA GLN A 25 -2.98 -0.46 23.34
C GLN A 25 -3.60 -0.25 21.95
N PRO A 26 -2.81 0.07 20.92
CA PRO A 26 -3.32 0.26 19.59
C PRO A 26 -3.92 -1.05 19.06
N ARG A 27 -5.04 -0.95 18.34
CA ARG A 27 -5.75 -2.10 17.75
C ARG A 27 -4.85 -2.98 16.86
N ASN A 28 -3.85 -2.38 16.24
CA ASN A 28 -2.75 -3.07 15.54
C ASN A 28 -1.44 -2.39 15.93
N PRO A 29 -0.69 -2.95 16.90
CA PRO A 29 0.54 -2.34 17.39
C PRO A 29 1.60 -2.10 16.32
N MET A 30 1.69 -2.95 15.30
CA MET A 30 2.65 -2.78 14.19
C MET A 30 2.35 -1.55 13.32
N ARG A 31 1.14 -1.00 13.38
CA ARG A 31 0.69 0.19 12.66
C ARG A 31 0.41 1.38 13.57
N ALA A 32 0.90 1.33 14.80
CA ALA A 32 0.76 2.43 15.75
C ALA A 32 1.39 3.72 15.21
N THR A 33 0.79 4.86 15.56
CA THR A 33 1.30 6.20 15.21
C THR A 33 1.39 7.12 16.42
N ASP A 34 0.90 6.71 17.59
CA ASP A 34 0.92 7.49 18.82
C ASP A 34 2.31 7.49 19.45
N ASP A 35 2.89 8.67 19.61
CA ASP A 35 4.23 8.86 20.18
C ASP A 35 4.34 8.34 21.61
N ALA A 36 3.26 8.40 22.43
CA ALA A 36 3.27 7.85 23.78
C ALA A 36 3.40 6.32 23.77
N PHE A 37 2.79 5.63 22.80
CA PHE A 37 3.00 4.19 22.62
C PHE A 37 4.47 3.85 22.38
N PHE A 38 5.18 4.64 21.54
CA PHE A 38 6.59 4.37 21.19
C PHE A 38 7.57 4.63 22.33
N GLN A 39 7.14 5.20 23.45
CA GLN A 39 7.93 5.32 24.69
C GLN A 39 7.80 4.08 25.60
N SER A 40 6.87 3.17 25.31
CA SER A 40 6.57 2.01 26.13
C SER A 40 7.56 0.84 25.93
N ASP A 41 7.65 -0.04 26.92
CA ASP A 41 8.42 -1.30 26.84
C ASP A 41 7.82 -2.24 25.79
N GLU A 42 6.51 -2.20 25.57
CA GLU A 42 5.83 -2.99 24.56
C GLU A 42 6.26 -2.58 23.15
N ALA A 43 6.40 -1.29 22.88
CA ALA A 43 6.90 -0.81 21.60
C ALA A 43 8.36 -1.25 21.37
N ARG A 44 9.21 -1.20 22.41
CA ARG A 44 10.59 -1.70 22.33
C ARG A 44 10.62 -3.22 22.06
N ARG A 45 9.80 -3.98 22.78
CA ARG A 45 9.69 -5.44 22.57
C ARG A 45 9.34 -5.77 21.12
N ILE A 46 8.38 -5.05 20.52
CA ILE A 46 7.97 -5.24 19.12
C ILE A 46 9.09 -4.83 18.18
N GLY A 47 9.76 -3.69 18.41
CA GLY A 47 10.90 -3.24 17.61
C GLY A 47 12.05 -4.25 17.64
N ASP A 48 12.39 -4.80 18.79
CA ASP A 48 13.40 -5.84 18.94
C ASP A 48 13.02 -7.14 18.20
N GLN A 49 11.73 -7.49 18.19
CA GLN A 49 11.23 -8.59 17.37
C GLN A 49 11.33 -8.29 15.87
N MET A 50 11.00 -7.07 15.44
CA MET A 50 11.21 -6.67 14.04
C MET A 50 12.68 -6.81 13.63
N LEU A 51 13.63 -6.39 14.48
CA LEU A 51 15.06 -6.59 14.23
C LEU A 51 15.47 -8.08 14.21
N LEU A 52 14.80 -8.93 14.99
CA LEU A 52 15.01 -10.37 14.95
C LEU A 52 14.53 -10.99 13.63
N TYR A 53 13.40 -10.53 13.08
CA TYR A 53 12.87 -10.97 11.78
C TYR A 53 13.60 -10.37 10.57
N GLN A 54 14.38 -9.30 10.74
CA GLN A 54 15.14 -8.68 9.65
C GLN A 54 16.14 -9.67 9.06
N ARG A 55 16.08 -9.91 7.77
CA ARG A 55 16.96 -10.85 7.07
C ARG A 55 18.37 -10.27 6.86
N VAL A 56 19.30 -11.12 6.50
CA VAL A 56 20.68 -10.73 6.11
C VAL A 56 20.69 -9.73 4.96
N THR A 57 19.68 -9.79 4.08
CA THR A 57 19.45 -8.83 2.98
C THR A 57 19.16 -7.40 3.45
N GLY A 58 18.71 -7.22 4.68
CA GLY A 58 18.20 -5.96 5.22
C GLY A 58 16.67 -5.81 5.14
N GLY A 59 16.00 -6.61 4.31
CA GLY A 59 14.54 -6.62 4.18
C GLY A 59 13.82 -7.51 5.20
N TRP A 60 12.51 -7.59 5.09
CA TRP A 60 11.63 -8.40 5.93
C TRP A 60 10.70 -9.30 5.11
N PRO A 61 10.33 -10.47 5.65
CA PRO A 61 9.29 -11.31 5.09
C PRO A 61 7.90 -10.69 5.33
N LYS A 62 6.94 -11.02 4.44
CA LYS A 62 5.55 -10.54 4.52
C LYS A 62 4.63 -11.41 5.38
N ASN A 63 3.47 -10.86 5.76
CA ASN A 63 2.35 -11.56 6.39
C ASN A 63 2.70 -12.20 7.74
N ILE A 64 3.60 -11.59 8.51
CA ILE A 64 3.98 -12.04 9.85
C ILE A 64 3.52 -11.01 10.88
N ASP A 65 2.77 -11.47 11.88
CA ASP A 65 2.49 -10.69 13.09
C ASP A 65 3.73 -10.68 13.97
N MET A 66 4.52 -9.61 13.86
CA MET A 66 5.73 -9.41 14.66
C MET A 66 5.43 -8.79 16.04
N ALA A 67 4.18 -8.47 16.35
CA ALA A 67 3.78 -7.96 17.64
C ALA A 67 3.42 -9.09 18.65
N ARG A 68 3.11 -10.28 18.18
CA ARG A 68 2.75 -11.42 19.05
C ARG A 68 3.90 -11.85 19.98
N ASN A 69 3.59 -12.43 21.10
CA ASN A 69 4.60 -13.02 21.98
C ASN A 69 5.21 -14.27 21.35
N LEU A 70 6.53 -14.40 21.45
CA LEU A 70 7.30 -15.53 20.92
C LEU A 70 7.79 -16.42 22.03
N THR A 71 7.70 -17.75 21.87
CA THR A 71 8.38 -18.70 22.74
C THR A 71 9.90 -18.68 22.53
N PRO A 72 10.71 -19.22 23.47
CA PRO A 72 12.14 -19.33 23.27
C PRO A 72 12.54 -20.13 22.01
N GLU A 73 11.80 -21.20 21.72
CA GLU A 73 12.01 -22.06 20.55
C GLU A 73 11.71 -21.32 19.24
N GLU A 74 10.63 -20.52 19.22
CA GLU A 74 10.29 -19.66 18.09
C GLU A 74 11.37 -18.61 17.86
N ARG A 75 11.86 -17.95 18.91
CA ARG A 75 12.97 -16.98 18.83
C ARG A 75 14.23 -17.62 18.24
N ALA A 76 14.59 -18.82 18.72
CA ALA A 76 15.75 -19.54 18.21
C ALA A 76 15.61 -19.93 16.73
N ARG A 77 14.40 -20.31 16.28
CA ARG A 77 14.11 -20.59 14.88
C ARG A 77 14.23 -19.32 14.04
N ILE A 78 13.60 -18.21 14.42
CA ILE A 78 13.62 -16.94 13.71
C ILE A 78 15.06 -16.41 13.62
N ALA A 79 15.87 -16.58 14.66
CA ALA A 79 17.27 -16.19 14.66
C ALA A 79 18.09 -16.96 13.63
N ARG A 80 17.82 -18.26 13.41
CA ARG A 80 18.43 -19.05 12.32
C ARG A 80 17.93 -18.57 10.96
N ASP A 81 16.63 -18.30 10.82
CA ASP A 81 16.01 -17.82 9.59
C ASP A 81 16.53 -16.44 9.16
N LYS A 82 17.23 -15.72 10.05
CA LYS A 82 17.84 -14.42 9.73
C LYS A 82 18.82 -14.48 8.56
N GLN A 83 19.46 -15.62 8.34
CA GLN A 83 20.40 -15.83 7.24
C GLN A 83 19.73 -16.07 5.87
N ARG A 84 18.40 -16.13 5.83
CA ARG A 84 17.67 -16.30 4.57
C ARG A 84 17.77 -15.06 3.71
N ASP A 85 17.84 -15.28 2.41
CA ASP A 85 17.91 -14.27 1.35
C ASP A 85 16.79 -14.40 0.30
N ASP A 86 15.82 -15.34 0.54
CA ASP A 86 14.80 -15.75 -0.42
C ASP A 86 13.36 -15.31 -0.07
N ASP A 87 13.14 -14.61 1.04
CA ASP A 87 11.81 -14.23 1.50
C ASP A 87 11.63 -12.73 1.86
N SER A 88 12.66 -11.92 1.63
CA SER A 88 12.57 -10.45 1.75
C SER A 88 11.76 -9.86 0.61
N THR A 89 10.89 -8.89 0.92
CA THR A 89 9.92 -8.38 -0.07
C THR A 89 9.40 -6.98 0.29
N VAL A 90 8.80 -6.31 -0.71
CA VAL A 90 7.98 -5.09 -0.54
C VAL A 90 6.48 -5.36 -0.64
N ASP A 91 6.09 -6.60 -0.90
CA ASP A 91 4.71 -7.01 -1.04
C ASP A 91 3.92 -6.89 0.27
N ASN A 92 2.62 -6.56 0.19
CA ASN A 92 1.75 -6.35 1.36
C ASN A 92 2.29 -5.33 2.38
N GLY A 93 3.10 -4.36 1.94
CA GLY A 93 3.73 -3.36 2.79
C GLY A 93 4.86 -3.89 3.68
N ALA A 94 5.34 -5.12 3.44
CA ALA A 94 6.53 -5.62 4.11
C ALA A 94 7.73 -4.70 3.84
N THR A 95 8.72 -4.76 4.68
CA THR A 95 9.89 -3.89 4.72
C THR A 95 9.54 -2.44 5.03
N THR A 96 8.70 -1.75 4.23
CA THR A 96 8.35 -0.35 4.46
C THR A 96 7.60 -0.12 5.77
N MET A 97 6.72 -1.05 6.18
CA MET A 97 6.01 -0.96 7.46
C MET A 97 6.96 -1.12 8.66
N GLN A 98 7.86 -2.10 8.62
CA GLN A 98 8.86 -2.30 9.67
C GLN A 98 9.81 -1.10 9.77
N MET A 99 10.25 -0.55 8.64
CA MET A 99 11.07 0.66 8.61
C MET A 99 10.37 1.86 9.26
N LYS A 100 9.09 2.09 8.93
CA LYS A 100 8.29 3.15 9.57
C LYS A 100 8.21 2.98 11.09
N TYR A 101 8.04 1.76 11.55
CA TYR A 101 8.02 1.44 12.98
C TYR A 101 9.36 1.74 13.64
N LEU A 102 10.47 1.26 13.06
CA LEU A 102 11.82 1.50 13.59
C LEU A 102 12.20 2.99 13.60
N ALA A 103 11.81 3.76 12.58
CA ALA A 103 12.04 5.20 12.55
C ALA A 103 11.32 5.93 13.69
N ARG A 104 10.04 5.60 13.97
CA ARG A 104 9.30 6.13 15.12
C ARG A 104 9.94 5.75 16.44
N LEU A 105 10.33 4.50 16.58
CA LEU A 105 10.97 4.02 17.79
C LEU A 105 12.32 4.69 18.03
N TYR A 106 13.13 4.87 16.98
CA TYR A 106 14.37 5.64 17.06
C TYR A 106 14.13 7.10 17.47
N LYS A 107 13.16 7.77 16.85
CA LYS A 107 12.78 9.15 17.18
C LYS A 107 12.44 9.33 18.66
N GLN A 108 11.74 8.34 19.26
CA GLN A 108 11.28 8.41 20.66
C GLN A 108 12.31 7.92 21.68
N THR A 109 13.22 7.02 21.29
CA THR A 109 14.15 6.37 22.24
C THR A 109 15.60 6.78 22.05
N GLY A 110 15.99 7.22 20.87
CA GLY A 110 17.38 7.48 20.49
C GLY A 110 18.25 6.23 20.41
N GLU A 111 17.68 5.01 20.51
CA GLU A 111 18.46 3.77 20.56
C GLU A 111 19.08 3.42 19.19
N PRO A 112 20.43 3.36 19.05
CA PRO A 112 21.12 3.22 17.76
C PRO A 112 20.70 1.97 16.97
N ARG A 113 20.37 0.85 17.64
CA ARG A 113 19.98 -0.39 16.98
C ARG A 113 18.77 -0.26 16.05
N TYR A 114 17.83 0.65 16.36
CA TYR A 114 16.66 0.90 15.52
C TYR A 114 17.03 1.69 14.27
N LYS A 115 17.91 2.69 14.40
CA LYS A 115 18.50 3.41 13.26
C LYS A 115 19.27 2.47 12.35
N GLU A 116 20.10 1.59 12.90
CA GLU A 116 20.89 0.62 12.13
C GLU A 116 19.98 -0.36 11.38
N GLY A 117 18.94 -0.90 12.04
CA GLY A 117 17.94 -1.74 11.39
C GLY A 117 17.20 -1.02 10.27
N PHE A 118 16.82 0.23 10.51
CA PHE A 118 16.22 1.09 9.51
C PHE A 118 17.15 1.30 8.29
N ARG A 119 18.42 1.67 8.52
CA ARG A 119 19.39 1.90 7.44
C ARG A 119 19.65 0.64 6.60
N ARG A 120 19.72 -0.55 7.22
CA ARG A 120 19.79 -1.81 6.46
C ARG A 120 18.56 -2.00 5.56
N GLY A 121 17.36 -1.61 6.04
CA GLY A 121 16.15 -1.59 5.22
C GLY A 121 16.24 -0.63 4.03
N VAL A 122 16.82 0.55 4.21
CA VAL A 122 17.07 1.51 3.11
C VAL A 122 17.99 0.90 2.05
N GLU A 123 19.11 0.31 2.47
CA GLU A 123 20.06 -0.34 1.54
C GLU A 123 19.39 -1.52 0.80
N TYR A 124 18.56 -2.30 1.48
CA TYR A 124 17.77 -3.34 0.84
C TYR A 124 16.87 -2.75 -0.25
N LEU A 125 16.10 -1.70 0.03
CA LEU A 125 15.23 -1.07 -0.96
C LEU A 125 16.01 -0.52 -2.16
N LEU A 126 17.15 0.15 -1.92
CA LEU A 126 18.01 0.66 -2.99
C LEU A 126 18.60 -0.47 -3.85
N SER A 127 19.00 -1.58 -3.25
CA SER A 127 19.58 -2.72 -3.96
C SER A 127 18.62 -3.46 -4.87
N GLY A 128 17.31 -3.32 -4.64
CA GLY A 128 16.27 -3.97 -5.43
C GLY A 128 15.82 -3.20 -6.65
N GLN A 129 16.25 -1.93 -6.80
CA GLN A 129 15.85 -1.12 -7.94
C GLN A 129 16.57 -1.54 -9.21
N TYR A 130 15.81 -1.84 -10.25
CA TYR A 130 16.34 -2.05 -11.60
C TYR A 130 16.91 -0.75 -12.19
N GLU A 131 17.79 -0.85 -13.18
CA GLU A 131 18.35 0.31 -13.88
C GLU A 131 17.26 1.20 -14.50
N ASN A 132 16.16 0.61 -14.93
CA ASN A 132 14.99 1.29 -15.47
C ASN A 132 14.09 1.96 -14.41
N GLY A 133 14.45 1.88 -13.12
CA GLY A 133 13.77 2.54 -12.03
C GLY A 133 12.66 1.72 -11.34
N GLY A 134 12.30 0.53 -11.85
CA GLY A 134 11.31 -0.35 -11.27
C GLY A 134 11.86 -1.23 -10.14
N TRP A 135 10.97 -1.91 -9.42
CA TRP A 135 11.30 -2.91 -8.41
C TRP A 135 10.58 -4.22 -8.67
N PRO A 136 11.28 -5.38 -8.48
CA PRO A 136 10.62 -6.68 -8.41
C PRO A 136 9.81 -6.82 -7.11
N GLN A 137 8.98 -7.86 -7.04
CA GLN A 137 8.23 -8.15 -5.82
C GLN A 137 9.11 -8.70 -4.69
N PHE A 138 10.12 -9.52 -5.04
CA PHE A 138 11.10 -10.12 -4.14
C PHE A 138 12.52 -9.97 -4.70
N TRP A 139 13.52 -9.78 -3.86
CA TRP A 139 14.95 -9.85 -4.21
C TRP A 139 15.81 -10.16 -2.97
N PRO A 140 17.07 -10.60 -3.16
CA PRO A 140 17.75 -10.85 -4.44
C PRO A 140 17.22 -12.07 -5.20
N ASN A 141 16.54 -12.99 -4.50
CA ASN A 141 16.02 -14.22 -5.09
C ASN A 141 14.54 -14.07 -5.43
N ASN A 142 14.24 -14.06 -6.71
CA ASN A 142 12.88 -14.02 -7.23
C ASN A 142 12.60 -15.22 -8.13
N ARG A 143 11.30 -15.51 -8.37
CA ARG A 143 10.87 -16.67 -9.18
C ARG A 143 9.62 -16.30 -9.99
N GLY A 144 9.64 -16.72 -11.26
CA GLY A 144 8.50 -16.52 -12.15
C GLY A 144 8.10 -15.04 -12.23
N TYR A 145 6.84 -14.73 -12.03
CA TYR A 145 6.31 -13.35 -12.13
C TYR A 145 6.89 -12.36 -11.10
N GLN A 146 7.57 -12.83 -10.06
CA GLN A 146 8.14 -11.97 -9.02
C GLN A 146 9.24 -11.03 -9.54
N VAL A 147 9.79 -11.30 -10.74
CA VAL A 147 10.76 -10.43 -11.43
C VAL A 147 10.12 -9.18 -12.04
N HIS A 148 8.82 -9.17 -12.26
CA HIS A 148 8.16 -8.03 -12.89
C HIS A 148 8.15 -6.81 -12.00
N ILE A 149 8.17 -5.62 -12.61
CA ILE A 149 7.94 -4.35 -11.93
C ILE A 149 6.57 -4.44 -11.25
N THR A 150 6.52 -4.27 -9.92
CA THR A 150 5.32 -4.55 -9.14
C THR A 150 4.67 -3.29 -8.58
N TYR A 151 3.43 -3.05 -9.02
CA TYR A 151 2.54 -2.05 -8.42
C TYR A 151 1.52 -2.68 -7.48
N ASN A 152 1.35 -4.02 -7.53
CA ASN A 152 0.42 -4.74 -6.67
C ASN A 152 0.61 -4.37 -5.19
N ASP A 153 -0.52 -4.19 -4.48
CA ASP A 153 -0.57 -3.82 -3.06
C ASP A 153 0.27 -2.55 -2.73
N ASP A 154 0.33 -1.60 -3.67
CA ASP A 154 1.08 -0.35 -3.56
C ASP A 154 2.60 -0.54 -3.31
N ALA A 155 3.19 -1.68 -3.66
CA ALA A 155 4.56 -2.03 -3.33
C ALA A 155 5.57 -0.95 -3.72
N MET A 156 5.60 -0.58 -5.02
CA MET A 156 6.49 0.48 -5.52
C MET A 156 6.07 1.87 -5.01
N VAL A 157 4.77 2.15 -4.89
CA VAL A 157 4.25 3.42 -4.36
C VAL A 157 4.67 3.63 -2.92
N ASN A 158 4.58 2.59 -2.07
CA ASN A 158 5.04 2.65 -0.68
C ASN A 158 6.55 2.91 -0.57
N THR A 159 7.35 2.29 -1.45
CA THR A 159 8.80 2.48 -1.51
C THR A 159 9.15 3.92 -1.89
N LEU A 160 8.54 4.44 -2.96
CA LEU A 160 8.77 5.82 -3.43
C LEU A 160 8.27 6.85 -2.42
N THR A 161 7.12 6.63 -1.80
CA THR A 161 6.62 7.51 -0.74
C THR A 161 7.59 7.57 0.43
N LEU A 162 8.13 6.41 0.86
CA LEU A 162 9.13 6.36 1.93
C LEU A 162 10.41 7.11 1.53
N PHE A 163 10.90 6.95 0.31
CA PHE A 163 12.09 7.66 -0.17
C PHE A 163 11.89 9.17 -0.18
N ARG A 164 10.76 9.64 -0.71
CA ARG A 164 10.39 11.07 -0.69
C ARG A 164 10.36 11.61 0.74
N ASP A 165 9.67 10.94 1.63
CA ASP A 165 9.53 11.38 3.01
C ASP A 165 10.89 11.42 3.72
N LEU A 166 11.81 10.51 3.38
CA LEU A 166 13.19 10.48 3.90
C LEU A 166 14.03 11.64 3.38
N PHE A 167 14.13 11.83 2.06
CA PHE A 167 15.00 12.89 1.55
C PHE A 167 14.44 14.30 1.80
N GLU A 168 13.16 14.45 2.04
CA GLU A 168 12.54 15.69 2.48
C GLU A 168 12.59 15.88 4.01
N GLY A 169 12.99 14.86 4.76
CA GLY A 169 13.06 14.92 6.22
C GLY A 169 11.69 15.09 6.89
N ARG A 170 10.64 14.52 6.31
CA ARG A 170 9.27 14.67 6.81
C ARG A 170 9.05 13.93 8.12
N ASP A 171 8.35 14.59 9.07
CA ASP A 171 7.85 14.00 10.32
C ASP A 171 8.89 13.13 11.06
N ILE A 172 8.69 11.81 11.02
CA ILE A 172 9.54 10.82 11.72
C ILE A 172 10.89 10.59 11.04
N TYR A 173 11.11 11.12 9.87
CA TYR A 173 12.30 10.89 9.04
C TYR A 173 13.32 12.05 9.11
N GLY A 174 13.11 13.00 10.02
CA GLY A 174 14.05 14.10 10.26
C GLY A 174 15.25 13.69 11.13
N GLY A 175 16.10 14.66 11.42
CA GLY A 175 17.29 14.47 12.26
C GLY A 175 18.40 13.70 11.55
N ASP A 176 19.07 12.82 12.27
CA ASP A 176 20.25 12.07 11.83
C ASP A 176 19.94 10.64 11.34
N LEU A 177 18.67 10.33 11.06
CA LEU A 177 18.25 9.00 10.62
C LEU A 177 18.99 8.54 9.35
N ILE A 178 19.22 9.48 8.42
CA ILE A 178 20.06 9.30 7.23
C ILE A 178 21.04 10.48 7.10
N ASP A 179 22.19 10.24 6.48
CA ASP A 179 23.15 11.26 6.11
C ASP A 179 22.85 11.87 4.72
N ASP A 180 23.61 12.90 4.33
CA ASP A 180 23.39 13.61 3.07
C ASP A 180 23.72 12.75 1.84
N GLU A 181 24.70 11.87 1.92
CA GLU A 181 25.03 10.93 0.83
C GLU A 181 23.83 10.00 0.55
N LEU A 182 23.30 9.38 1.59
CA LEU A 182 22.14 8.50 1.47
C LEU A 182 20.89 9.26 1.00
N ARG A 183 20.74 10.52 1.44
CA ARG A 183 19.67 11.41 1.00
C ARG A 183 19.69 11.63 -0.51
N GLU A 184 20.85 11.86 -1.10
CA GLU A 184 21.00 12.06 -2.55
C GLU A 184 20.79 10.78 -3.35
N ARG A 185 21.25 9.64 -2.84
CA ARG A 185 20.97 8.32 -3.43
C ARG A 185 19.48 8.03 -3.47
N LEU A 186 18.75 8.36 -2.40
CA LEU A 186 17.29 8.20 -2.32
C LEU A 186 16.56 9.11 -3.31
N ARG A 187 17.00 10.36 -3.47
CA ARG A 187 16.45 11.30 -4.45
C ARG A 187 16.63 10.76 -5.88
N THR A 188 17.84 10.35 -6.22
CA THR A 188 18.16 9.78 -7.53
C THR A 188 17.31 8.52 -7.80
N SER A 189 17.17 7.66 -6.82
CA SER A 189 16.35 6.44 -6.93
C SER A 189 14.86 6.76 -7.07
N PHE A 190 14.36 7.76 -6.35
CA PHE A 190 12.99 8.24 -6.47
C PHE A 190 12.69 8.77 -7.88
N ASP A 191 13.56 9.62 -8.43
CA ASP A 191 13.38 10.20 -9.76
C ASP A 191 13.34 9.11 -10.85
N LYS A 192 14.23 8.11 -10.78
CA LYS A 192 14.18 6.92 -11.66
C LYS A 192 12.87 6.16 -11.50
N GLY A 193 12.36 6.03 -10.27
CA GLY A 193 11.09 5.37 -10.01
C GLY A 193 9.89 6.10 -10.62
N ILE A 194 9.87 7.42 -10.56
CA ILE A 194 8.84 8.24 -11.23
C ILE A 194 8.93 8.08 -12.74
N ASP A 195 10.14 8.08 -13.33
CA ASP A 195 10.32 7.83 -14.76
C ASP A 195 9.81 6.43 -15.17
N CYS A 196 10.08 5.41 -14.37
CA CYS A 196 9.55 4.07 -14.59
C CYS A 196 8.02 4.05 -14.60
N ILE A 197 7.38 4.71 -13.63
CA ILE A 197 5.92 4.86 -13.58
C ILE A 197 5.38 5.50 -14.87
N LEU A 198 6.00 6.58 -15.32
CA LEU A 198 5.55 7.28 -16.53
C LEU A 198 5.77 6.47 -17.82
N ASN A 199 6.81 5.62 -17.85
CA ASN A 199 7.14 4.78 -19.01
C ASN A 199 6.25 3.52 -19.07
N THR A 200 5.85 2.95 -17.93
CA THR A 200 4.96 1.78 -17.86
C THR A 200 3.47 2.12 -17.99
N GLN A 201 3.09 3.40 -17.99
CA GLN A 201 1.69 3.79 -18.17
C GLN A 201 1.14 3.30 -19.51
N ILE A 202 0.10 2.47 -19.47
CA ILE A 202 -0.54 1.91 -20.67
C ILE A 202 -1.07 3.03 -21.56
N ARG A 203 -0.78 2.95 -22.85
CA ARG A 203 -1.21 3.97 -23.83
C ARG A 203 -2.08 3.36 -24.92
N VAL A 204 -3.20 4.00 -25.19
CA VAL A 204 -4.10 3.64 -26.28
C VAL A 204 -4.04 4.74 -27.34
N LYS A 205 -3.58 4.42 -28.54
CA LYS A 205 -3.36 5.40 -29.63
C LYS A 205 -2.54 6.62 -29.16
N GLY A 206 -1.48 6.35 -28.39
CA GLY A 206 -0.58 7.36 -27.83
C GLY A 206 -1.11 8.15 -26.62
N LYS A 207 -2.37 7.96 -26.22
CA LYS A 207 -2.97 8.63 -25.06
C LYS A 207 -2.74 7.81 -23.80
N PRO A 208 -2.26 8.41 -22.70
CA PRO A 208 -2.05 7.70 -21.42
C PRO A 208 -3.40 7.29 -20.82
N THR A 209 -3.39 6.12 -20.17
CA THR A 209 -4.52 5.53 -19.44
C THR A 209 -4.15 5.26 -17.99
N ILE A 210 -4.26 4.03 -17.54
CA ILE A 210 -3.83 3.59 -16.20
C ILE A 210 -2.81 2.45 -16.33
N TRP A 211 -2.41 1.84 -15.22
CA TRP A 211 -1.37 0.82 -15.13
C TRP A 211 -1.95 -0.57 -14.90
N CYS A 212 -1.16 -1.60 -15.22
CA CYS A 212 -1.36 -2.97 -14.77
C CYS A 212 -0.80 -3.16 -13.34
N GLN A 213 -1.17 -4.24 -12.67
CA GLN A 213 -0.61 -4.60 -11.37
C GLN A 213 0.89 -4.92 -11.44
N GLN A 214 1.32 -5.56 -12.52
CA GLN A 214 2.72 -5.83 -12.83
C GLN A 214 3.00 -5.44 -14.27
N HIS A 215 4.24 -5.03 -14.51
CA HIS A 215 4.78 -4.77 -15.84
C HIS A 215 6.08 -5.56 -16.04
N ASP A 216 6.25 -6.08 -17.22
CA ASP A 216 7.49 -6.75 -17.60
C ASP A 216 8.68 -5.80 -17.40
N HIS A 217 9.74 -6.30 -16.75
CA HIS A 217 10.86 -5.47 -16.34
C HIS A 217 11.81 -5.10 -17.48
N GLU A 218 11.68 -5.71 -18.65
CA GLU A 218 12.47 -5.39 -19.84
C GLU A 218 11.67 -4.56 -20.85
N THR A 219 10.42 -4.97 -21.11
CA THR A 219 9.59 -4.38 -22.17
C THR A 219 8.63 -3.29 -21.69
N PHE A 220 8.38 -3.19 -20.40
CA PHE A 220 7.36 -2.35 -19.76
C PHE A 220 5.91 -2.71 -20.08
N GLU A 221 5.67 -3.76 -20.86
CA GLU A 221 4.32 -4.19 -21.18
C GLU A 221 3.59 -4.76 -19.95
N PRO A 222 2.25 -4.69 -19.90
CA PRO A 222 1.48 -5.34 -18.85
C PRO A 222 1.81 -6.82 -18.73
N ALA A 223 2.09 -7.31 -17.53
CA ALA A 223 2.49 -8.69 -17.27
C ALA A 223 1.50 -9.43 -16.37
N ALA A 224 1.42 -10.75 -16.55
CA ALA A 224 0.66 -11.63 -15.67
C ALA A 224 1.41 -11.89 -14.36
N ALA A 225 0.64 -12.22 -13.30
CA ALA A 225 1.21 -12.76 -12.07
C ALA A 225 0.67 -14.16 -11.79
N ARG A 226 -0.23 -14.34 -10.81
CA ARG A 226 -0.89 -15.62 -10.57
C ARG A 226 -1.85 -15.96 -11.71
N ALA A 227 -2.24 -17.21 -11.84
CA ALA A 227 -3.10 -17.67 -12.94
C ALA A 227 -4.35 -16.80 -13.17
N TYR A 228 -4.93 -16.23 -12.14
CA TYR A 228 -6.10 -15.34 -12.18
C TYR A 228 -5.78 -13.84 -12.26
N GLU A 229 -4.51 -13.47 -12.36
CA GLU A 229 -4.01 -12.09 -12.49
C GLU A 229 -3.38 -11.91 -13.87
N LEU A 230 -4.24 -11.75 -14.85
CA LEU A 230 -3.83 -11.59 -16.24
C LEU A 230 -3.37 -10.15 -16.53
N PRO A 231 -2.61 -9.90 -17.61
CA PRO A 231 -2.32 -8.55 -18.07
C PRO A 231 -3.61 -7.75 -18.24
N SER A 232 -3.75 -6.63 -17.55
CA SER A 232 -5.01 -5.90 -17.44
C SER A 232 -4.80 -4.45 -17.06
N TYR A 233 -5.84 -3.63 -17.17
CA TYR A 233 -5.88 -2.36 -16.42
C TYR A 233 -6.22 -2.66 -14.96
N GLY A 234 -5.43 -2.09 -14.02
CA GLY A 234 -5.57 -2.23 -12.56
C GLY A 234 -5.96 -0.92 -11.88
N PRO A 235 -7.27 -0.61 -11.72
CA PRO A 235 -7.69 0.66 -11.13
C PRO A 235 -7.23 0.90 -9.70
N SER A 236 -7.13 -0.14 -8.87
CA SER A 236 -6.69 -0.04 -7.48
C SER A 236 -5.26 0.48 -7.36
N GLU A 237 -4.35 -0.19 -8.03
CA GLU A 237 -2.92 0.13 -8.06
C GLU A 237 -2.68 1.49 -8.72
N SER A 238 -3.44 1.76 -9.79
CA SER A 238 -3.40 3.05 -10.47
C SER A 238 -3.86 4.20 -9.58
N ALA A 239 -4.77 3.96 -8.64
CA ALA A 239 -5.18 4.99 -7.69
C ALA A 239 -4.04 5.39 -6.75
N GLY A 240 -3.23 4.43 -6.27
CA GLY A 240 -2.02 4.70 -5.49
C GLY A 240 -1.00 5.50 -6.29
N ILE A 241 -0.73 5.08 -7.53
CA ILE A 241 0.19 5.77 -8.45
C ILE A 241 -0.26 7.21 -8.74
N LEU A 242 -1.51 7.41 -9.10
CA LEU A 242 -2.05 8.74 -9.39
C LEU A 242 -1.97 9.67 -8.18
N ARG A 243 -2.21 9.15 -6.97
CA ARG A 243 -2.04 9.91 -5.73
C ARG A 243 -0.59 10.37 -5.57
N LEU A 244 0.38 9.47 -5.73
CA LEU A 244 1.80 9.79 -5.65
C LEU A 244 2.18 10.87 -6.67
N LEU A 245 1.74 10.75 -7.93
CA LEU A 245 2.03 11.73 -8.97
C LEU A 245 1.40 13.10 -8.68
N MET A 246 0.19 13.14 -8.11
CA MET A 246 -0.46 14.40 -7.72
C MET A 246 0.18 15.06 -6.48
N GLU A 247 0.97 14.34 -5.70
CA GLU A 247 1.73 14.87 -4.56
C GLU A 247 3.09 15.45 -4.96
N LEU A 248 3.53 15.28 -6.22
CA LEU A 248 4.77 15.85 -6.72
C LEU A 248 4.69 17.38 -6.78
N PRO A 249 5.71 18.11 -6.24
CA PRO A 249 5.80 19.54 -6.44
C PRO A 249 6.16 19.85 -7.91
N ASN A 250 5.56 20.90 -8.46
CA ASN A 250 5.88 21.40 -9.83
C ASN A 250 5.86 20.30 -10.92
N PRO A 251 4.73 19.57 -11.10
CA PRO A 251 4.66 18.47 -12.05
C PRO A 251 4.96 18.95 -13.47
N ASP A 252 5.82 18.23 -14.17
CA ASP A 252 6.15 18.48 -15.57
C ASP A 252 5.01 18.08 -16.53
N LYS A 253 5.21 18.27 -17.82
CA LYS A 253 4.21 17.94 -18.85
C LYS A 253 3.87 16.44 -18.89
N ARG A 254 4.86 15.56 -18.62
CA ARG A 254 4.66 14.10 -18.62
C ARG A 254 3.76 13.70 -17.45
N VAL A 255 4.08 14.20 -16.26
CA VAL A 255 3.27 13.96 -15.04
C VAL A 255 1.86 14.49 -15.22
N LYS A 256 1.68 15.72 -15.73
CA LYS A 256 0.35 16.29 -16.00
C LYS A 256 -0.47 15.42 -16.96
N ALA A 257 0.13 15.02 -18.07
CA ALA A 257 -0.53 14.15 -19.05
C ALA A 257 -0.90 12.78 -18.46
N ALA A 258 -0.03 12.21 -17.63
CA ALA A 258 -0.26 10.94 -16.95
C ALA A 258 -1.44 11.02 -15.97
N VAL A 259 -1.50 12.07 -15.17
CA VAL A 259 -2.59 12.29 -14.20
C VAL A 259 -3.92 12.50 -14.92
N HIS A 260 -3.98 13.41 -15.91
CA HIS A 260 -5.20 13.64 -16.67
C HIS A 260 -5.70 12.38 -17.39
N GLY A 261 -4.78 11.64 -18.03
CA GLY A 261 -5.12 10.40 -18.73
C GLY A 261 -5.67 9.34 -17.81
N GLY A 262 -5.01 9.14 -16.66
CA GLY A 262 -5.44 8.18 -15.65
C GLY A 262 -6.80 8.53 -15.05
N MET A 263 -7.00 9.78 -14.63
CA MET A 263 -8.28 10.24 -14.08
C MET A 263 -9.43 10.15 -15.10
N LYS A 264 -9.15 10.47 -16.37
CA LYS A 264 -10.13 10.32 -17.46
C LYS A 264 -10.52 8.87 -17.66
N TRP A 265 -9.55 7.94 -17.64
CA TRP A 265 -9.83 6.51 -17.76
C TRP A 265 -10.69 6.01 -16.60
N LEU A 266 -10.33 6.34 -15.36
CA LEU A 266 -11.09 5.98 -14.16
C LEU A 266 -12.53 6.52 -14.20
N ASP A 267 -12.72 7.76 -14.63
CA ASP A 267 -14.05 8.36 -14.75
C ASP A 267 -14.91 7.70 -15.84
N THR A 268 -14.26 7.32 -16.96
CA THR A 268 -14.95 6.70 -18.10
C THR A 268 -15.45 5.28 -17.77
N TYR A 269 -14.66 4.50 -17.01
CA TYR A 269 -14.91 3.07 -16.80
C TYR A 269 -15.38 2.73 -15.38
N LYS A 270 -15.82 3.72 -14.60
CA LYS A 270 -16.46 3.49 -13.31
C LYS A 270 -17.80 2.74 -13.48
N LEU A 271 -18.11 1.87 -12.53
CA LEU A 271 -19.37 1.15 -12.44
C LEU A 271 -20.29 1.89 -11.46
N THR A 272 -21.46 2.27 -11.90
CA THR A 272 -22.46 2.99 -11.11
C THR A 272 -23.71 2.17 -10.90
N GLY A 273 -24.47 2.47 -9.83
CA GLY A 273 -25.72 1.78 -9.52
C GLY A 273 -25.53 0.34 -9.02
N LEU A 274 -24.35 0.02 -8.52
CA LEU A 274 -23.98 -1.29 -8.00
C LEU A 274 -23.34 -1.17 -6.62
N ARG A 275 -23.68 -2.09 -5.71
CA ARG A 275 -23.03 -2.30 -4.42
C ARG A 275 -22.30 -3.63 -4.42
N TYR A 276 -21.05 -3.63 -3.95
CA TYR A 276 -20.27 -4.85 -3.73
C TYR A 276 -20.45 -5.34 -2.30
N VAL A 277 -21.15 -6.46 -2.16
CA VAL A 277 -21.41 -7.13 -0.87
C VAL A 277 -20.38 -8.24 -0.71
N ARG A 278 -19.55 -8.14 0.34
CA ARG A 278 -18.54 -9.16 0.65
C ARG A 278 -18.99 -10.04 1.79
N ALA A 279 -18.95 -11.36 1.58
CA ALA A 279 -19.00 -12.31 2.68
C ALA A 279 -17.83 -12.06 3.65
N ARG A 280 -18.10 -12.01 4.96
CA ARG A 280 -17.03 -11.90 5.97
C ARG A 280 -16.37 -13.25 6.16
N GLN A 281 -15.10 -13.38 5.83
CA GLN A 281 -14.30 -14.57 6.18
C GLN A 281 -14.34 -14.79 7.71
N GLY A 282 -14.65 -16.02 8.13
CA GLY A 282 -14.61 -16.43 9.54
C GLY A 282 -15.92 -16.31 10.34
N ARG A 283 -17.03 -15.88 9.73
CA ARG A 283 -18.37 -16.18 10.27
C ARG A 283 -18.88 -17.47 9.66
N ASN A 284 -19.40 -18.37 10.50
CA ASN A 284 -20.12 -19.60 10.11
C ASN A 284 -21.47 -19.29 9.41
N ASP A 285 -21.53 -18.20 8.67
CA ASP A 285 -22.68 -17.78 7.91
C ASP A 285 -22.55 -18.46 6.54
N THR A 286 -23.03 -19.69 6.47
CA THR A 286 -22.97 -20.56 5.29
C THR A 286 -23.73 -20.00 4.09
N ASP A 287 -24.56 -18.95 4.31
CA ASP A 287 -25.45 -18.38 3.29
C ASP A 287 -24.98 -17.01 2.76
N ALA A 288 -23.93 -16.42 3.35
CA ALA A 288 -23.44 -15.12 2.92
C ALA A 288 -22.38 -15.26 1.83
N ASP A 289 -22.77 -15.10 0.57
CA ASP A 289 -21.85 -15.08 -0.58
C ASP A 289 -21.46 -13.65 -0.99
N THR A 290 -20.30 -13.54 -1.62
CA THR A 290 -19.82 -12.28 -2.20
C THR A 290 -20.48 -12.07 -3.57
N HIS A 291 -21.18 -10.95 -3.75
CA HIS A 291 -21.94 -10.65 -4.96
C HIS A 291 -22.05 -9.15 -5.24
N LEU A 292 -22.53 -8.79 -6.42
CA LEU A 292 -22.95 -7.45 -6.77
C LEU A 292 -24.48 -7.34 -6.69
N GLU A 293 -25.00 -6.31 -6.05
CA GLU A 293 -26.41 -5.98 -6.04
C GLU A 293 -26.68 -4.61 -6.66
N LYS A 294 -27.89 -4.45 -7.22
CA LYS A 294 -28.31 -3.14 -7.75
C LYS A 294 -28.60 -2.17 -6.61
N ASP A 295 -27.90 -1.03 -6.61
CA ASP A 295 -28.12 0.06 -5.67
C ASP A 295 -27.81 1.39 -6.36
N PRO A 296 -28.83 2.10 -6.82
CA PRO A 296 -28.64 3.41 -7.49
C PRO A 296 -27.99 4.49 -6.63
N THR A 297 -27.97 4.30 -5.29
CA THR A 297 -27.41 5.24 -4.33
C THR A 297 -25.98 4.91 -3.92
N ALA A 298 -25.46 3.76 -4.35
CA ALA A 298 -24.12 3.34 -4.01
C ALA A 298 -23.05 4.22 -4.70
N SER A 299 -21.97 4.46 -3.99
CA SER A 299 -20.78 5.09 -4.59
C SER A 299 -20.25 4.27 -5.76
N PRO A 300 -19.67 4.92 -6.79
CA PRO A 300 -19.06 4.21 -7.89
C PRO A 300 -18.03 3.17 -7.45
N LEU A 301 -18.00 2.07 -8.19
CA LEU A 301 -17.06 0.97 -8.01
C LEU A 301 -16.16 0.84 -9.24
N TRP A 302 -15.04 0.15 -9.05
CA TRP A 302 -14.18 -0.33 -10.12
C TRP A 302 -13.89 -1.82 -9.90
N GLY A 303 -13.91 -2.58 -11.01
CA GLY A 303 -13.40 -3.94 -11.02
C GLY A 303 -11.91 -3.95 -10.70
N ARG A 304 -11.41 -5.03 -10.15
CA ARG A 304 -9.98 -5.18 -9.92
C ARG A 304 -9.19 -5.25 -11.22
N PHE A 305 -9.76 -5.89 -12.24
CA PHE A 305 -9.17 -6.08 -13.56
C PHE A 305 -10.12 -5.64 -14.65
N TYR A 306 -9.56 -5.01 -15.69
CA TYR A 306 -10.26 -4.71 -16.93
C TYR A 306 -9.44 -5.22 -18.12
N ASP A 307 -10.14 -5.82 -19.08
CA ASP A 307 -9.53 -6.34 -20.29
C ASP A 307 -8.84 -5.23 -21.10
N LEU A 308 -7.64 -5.50 -21.63
CA LEU A 308 -6.83 -4.50 -22.34
C LEU A 308 -7.41 -4.11 -23.70
N LYS A 309 -8.30 -4.90 -24.30
CA LYS A 309 -8.85 -4.67 -25.64
C LYS A 309 -10.14 -3.88 -25.61
N ASN A 310 -11.06 -4.28 -24.71
CA ASN A 310 -12.42 -3.71 -24.67
C ASN A 310 -12.71 -2.87 -23.43
N CYS A 311 -11.78 -2.83 -22.44
CA CYS A 311 -11.95 -2.15 -21.16
C CYS A 311 -13.19 -2.62 -20.37
N GLU A 312 -13.61 -3.88 -20.52
CA GLU A 312 -14.66 -4.48 -19.71
C GLU A 312 -14.06 -5.06 -18.42
N PRO A 313 -14.72 -4.88 -17.26
CA PRO A 313 -14.28 -5.53 -16.03
C PRO A 313 -14.50 -7.03 -16.13
N TYR A 314 -13.59 -7.81 -15.55
CA TYR A 314 -13.71 -9.26 -15.48
C TYR A 314 -13.29 -9.79 -14.11
N VAL A 315 -13.74 -11.03 -13.82
CA VAL A 315 -13.28 -11.85 -12.72
C VAL A 315 -12.60 -13.10 -13.29
N CYS A 316 -11.75 -13.75 -12.52
CA CYS A 316 -11.00 -14.90 -13.01
C CYS A 316 -10.80 -15.94 -11.91
N ASP A 317 -10.97 -17.22 -12.24
CA ASP A 317 -10.65 -18.31 -11.33
C ASP A 317 -9.20 -18.79 -11.54
N ARG A 318 -8.78 -19.80 -10.79
CA ARG A 318 -7.44 -20.41 -10.85
C ARG A 318 -7.12 -21.09 -12.18
N ASP A 319 -8.13 -21.25 -13.04
CA ASP A 319 -7.97 -21.76 -14.41
C ASP A 319 -7.47 -20.71 -15.42
N GLY A 320 -7.38 -19.44 -15.00
CA GLY A 320 -6.89 -18.35 -15.85
C GLY A 320 -7.86 -17.91 -16.94
N ILE A 321 -9.14 -18.26 -16.82
CA ILE A 321 -10.16 -17.92 -17.83
C ILE A 321 -10.97 -16.71 -17.32
N PRO A 322 -10.94 -15.55 -18.02
CA PRO A 322 -11.77 -14.40 -17.68
C PRO A 322 -13.26 -14.70 -17.76
N ARG A 323 -14.00 -14.24 -16.79
CA ARG A 323 -15.45 -14.36 -16.72
C ARG A 323 -16.06 -13.00 -16.38
N LYS A 324 -17.32 -12.83 -16.75
CA LYS A 324 -18.00 -11.55 -16.60
C LYS A 324 -18.64 -11.38 -15.22
N HIS A 325 -19.11 -12.47 -14.63
CA HIS A 325 -19.90 -12.42 -13.40
C HIS A 325 -19.22 -13.19 -12.26
N LEU A 326 -19.41 -12.71 -11.02
CA LEU A 326 -18.84 -13.35 -9.82
C LEU A 326 -19.33 -14.78 -9.63
N GLU A 327 -20.56 -15.07 -10.02
CA GLU A 327 -21.19 -16.38 -9.89
C GLU A 327 -20.53 -17.46 -10.74
N GLU A 328 -19.78 -17.05 -11.78
CA GLU A 328 -19.09 -17.96 -12.70
C GLU A 328 -17.74 -18.47 -12.17
N ILE A 329 -17.27 -17.95 -11.04
CA ILE A 329 -16.04 -18.39 -10.39
C ILE A 329 -16.33 -19.10 -9.07
N GLY A 330 -15.43 -20.00 -8.65
CA GLY A 330 -15.59 -20.79 -7.44
C GLY A 330 -15.68 -19.93 -6.17
N VAL A 331 -16.42 -20.42 -5.16
CA VAL A 331 -16.67 -19.70 -3.88
C VAL A 331 -15.37 -19.26 -3.22
N GLU A 332 -14.34 -20.12 -3.17
CA GLU A 332 -13.03 -19.81 -2.58
C GLU A 332 -12.44 -18.55 -3.23
N ARG A 333 -12.47 -18.47 -4.55
CA ARG A 333 -11.90 -17.33 -5.27
C ARG A 333 -12.81 -16.10 -5.16
N ARG A 334 -14.12 -16.27 -5.24
CA ARG A 334 -15.12 -15.22 -5.13
C ARG A 334 -15.08 -14.50 -3.79
N THR A 335 -14.95 -15.24 -2.69
CA THR A 335 -14.96 -14.70 -1.33
C THR A 335 -13.56 -14.30 -0.83
N GLY A 336 -12.52 -15.01 -1.27
CA GLY A 336 -11.15 -14.85 -0.81
C GLY A 336 -10.36 -13.73 -1.50
N TYR A 337 -10.94 -13.04 -2.50
CA TYR A 337 -10.29 -12.00 -3.27
C TYR A 337 -11.15 -10.74 -3.39
N SER A 338 -10.54 -9.55 -3.46
CA SER A 338 -11.26 -8.29 -3.58
C SER A 338 -11.45 -7.93 -5.05
N TRP A 339 -12.57 -8.33 -5.64
CA TRP A 339 -12.86 -8.15 -7.06
C TRP A 339 -13.34 -6.76 -7.45
N TYR A 340 -13.94 -6.04 -6.50
CA TYR A 340 -14.40 -4.67 -6.72
C TYR A 340 -14.06 -3.81 -5.51
N ASN A 341 -13.82 -2.51 -5.73
CA ASN A 341 -13.60 -1.53 -4.68
C ASN A 341 -13.91 -0.11 -5.14
N SER A 342 -13.92 0.83 -4.20
CA SER A 342 -14.17 2.25 -4.43
C SER A 342 -12.93 3.13 -4.19
N GLU A 343 -11.73 2.57 -4.12
CA GLU A 343 -10.49 3.34 -3.85
C GLU A 343 -10.28 4.48 -4.85
N PRO A 344 -10.52 4.31 -6.17
CA PRO A 344 -10.35 5.41 -7.11
C PRO A 344 -11.26 6.62 -6.84
N ALA A 345 -12.42 6.44 -6.19
CA ALA A 345 -13.31 7.55 -5.86
C ALA A 345 -12.64 8.59 -4.95
N LYS A 346 -11.71 8.17 -4.10
CA LYS A 346 -10.98 9.05 -3.18
C LYS A 346 -10.05 10.04 -3.91
N LEU A 347 -9.74 9.79 -5.20
CA LEU A 347 -8.89 10.67 -6.00
C LEU A 347 -9.62 11.90 -6.52
N TYR A 348 -10.94 11.88 -6.67
CA TYR A 348 -11.69 12.97 -7.29
C TYR A 348 -11.48 14.32 -6.59
N PRO A 349 -11.64 14.44 -5.28
CA PRO A 349 -11.37 15.72 -4.59
C PRO A 349 -9.88 16.10 -4.60
N VAL A 350 -8.97 15.12 -4.68
CA VAL A 350 -7.52 15.37 -4.78
C VAL A 350 -7.19 15.93 -6.16
N TYR A 351 -7.73 15.30 -7.21
CA TYR A 351 -7.55 15.74 -8.59
C TYR A 351 -8.11 17.15 -8.83
N GLU A 352 -9.30 17.46 -8.30
CA GLU A 352 -9.90 18.79 -8.43
C GLU A 352 -8.98 19.89 -7.88
N LYS A 353 -8.40 19.68 -6.72
CA LYS A 353 -7.43 20.61 -6.11
C LYS A 353 -6.14 20.70 -6.91
N TRP A 354 -5.61 19.54 -7.31
CA TRP A 354 -4.36 19.44 -8.06
C TRP A 354 -4.48 20.10 -9.43
N ALA A 355 -5.51 19.79 -10.21
CA ALA A 355 -5.72 20.36 -11.54
C ALA A 355 -5.92 21.88 -11.49
N SER A 356 -6.71 22.37 -10.54
CA SER A 356 -6.91 23.81 -10.34
C SER A 356 -5.62 24.55 -9.98
N ARG A 357 -4.67 23.88 -9.32
CA ARG A 357 -3.38 24.48 -8.93
C ARG A 357 -2.32 24.44 -10.03
N TYR A 358 -2.22 23.30 -10.74
CA TYR A 358 -1.08 23.02 -11.60
C TYR A 358 -1.38 22.99 -13.09
N ASP A 359 -2.67 22.81 -13.46
CA ASP A 359 -3.07 22.72 -14.88
C ASP A 359 -4.55 23.09 -15.10
N PRO A 360 -4.95 24.32 -14.73
CA PRO A 360 -6.36 24.74 -14.80
C PRO A 360 -6.94 24.72 -16.21
N ASP A 361 -6.11 25.03 -17.22
CA ASP A 361 -6.55 25.13 -18.62
C ASP A 361 -6.84 23.76 -19.26
N HIS A 362 -6.27 22.67 -18.72
CA HIS A 362 -6.46 21.30 -19.21
C HIS A 362 -7.25 20.43 -18.24
N LYS A 363 -7.83 21.01 -17.21
CA LYS A 363 -8.64 20.28 -16.24
C LYS A 363 -9.82 19.60 -16.94
N ILE A 364 -9.93 18.29 -16.73
CA ILE A 364 -11.07 17.50 -17.24
C ILE A 364 -12.25 17.57 -16.26
N SER A 365 -13.46 17.54 -16.81
CA SER A 365 -14.68 17.38 -16.00
C SER A 365 -14.85 15.91 -15.63
N ILE A 366 -14.86 15.61 -14.34
CA ILE A 366 -15.11 14.28 -13.78
C ILE A 366 -16.16 14.39 -12.67
N SER A 367 -17.00 13.36 -12.50
CA SER A 367 -18.01 13.33 -11.46
C SER A 367 -18.21 11.94 -10.92
N LEU A 368 -18.44 11.83 -9.60
CA LEU A 368 -18.87 10.59 -8.96
C LEU A 368 -20.37 10.34 -9.13
N ASP A 369 -21.15 11.33 -9.61
CA ASP A 369 -22.57 11.17 -9.78
C ASP A 369 -22.89 10.13 -10.85
N THR A 370 -23.96 9.38 -10.62
CA THR A 370 -24.51 8.48 -11.63
C THR A 370 -25.00 9.32 -12.80
N PRO A 371 -24.61 9.06 -14.05
CA PRO A 371 -25.14 9.79 -15.20
C PRO A 371 -26.66 9.70 -15.19
N THR A 372 -27.34 10.81 -15.02
CA THR A 372 -28.79 10.87 -15.24
C THR A 372 -29.05 10.45 -16.68
N SER A 373 -29.86 9.42 -16.87
CA SER A 373 -30.13 8.76 -18.14
C SER A 373 -30.63 9.76 -19.19
N SER A 374 -29.71 10.27 -20.02
CA SER A 374 -30.03 10.93 -21.27
C SER A 374 -29.19 10.34 -22.42
N ARG A 375 -29.24 9.02 -22.56
CA ARG A 375 -28.91 8.43 -23.87
C ARG A 375 -30.15 8.59 -24.75
N LYS A 376 -30.20 9.69 -25.50
CA LYS A 376 -31.00 9.75 -26.71
C LYS A 376 -30.51 8.61 -27.61
N SER A 377 -31.40 7.67 -27.88
CA SER A 377 -31.26 6.69 -28.94
C SER A 377 -31.12 7.48 -30.26
N THR A 378 -29.93 7.55 -30.80
CA THR A 378 -29.75 7.90 -32.20
C THR A 378 -29.74 6.57 -32.96
N SER A 379 -30.94 6.19 -33.35
CA SER A 379 -31.14 5.29 -34.49
C SER A 379 -30.67 5.99 -35.74
N MET A 380 -29.67 5.44 -36.41
CA MET A 380 -29.50 5.27 -37.87
C MET A 380 -28.16 4.58 -38.11
#